data_9877ac2639e4ddb463e2b437ccdbd2fe
#
_entry.id   9877ac2639e4ddb463e2b437ccdbd2fe
#
_cell.length_a   1.000
_cell.length_b   1.000
_cell.length_c   1.000
_cell.angle_alpha   90.00
_cell.angle_beta   90.00
_cell.angle_gamma   90.00
#
_symmetry.space_group_name_H-M   'P 1'
#
loop_
_entity.id
_entity.type
_entity.pdbx_description
1 polymer ?
#
loop_
_entity_poly.entity_id
_entity_poly.type
_entity_poly.pdbx_seq_one_letter_code
_entity_poly.pdbx_strand_id
1 'polypeptide(L)'
;MDTKTIAKAFTDLCAKGEFDHAGQKFWSEDVVSREPGEGDMAMLKGRKAVAGKGEWWNANHTVHNAKVEGPYVHGDQFVVRFTMDLTPKDGKRHTMDEVAVYTVKNGKIVEESFFYHNA
;
A
#
# COMPACT_ATOMS: atom_id res chain seq x y z
N MET A 1 -9.15 17.96 2.02
CA MET A 1 -8.05 17.86 1.05
C MET A 1 -8.54 17.15 -0.19
N ASP A 2 -8.10 17.58 -1.35
CA ASP A 2 -8.46 16.91 -2.60
C ASP A 2 -7.58 15.67 -2.83
N THR A 3 -7.96 14.87 -3.81
CA THR A 3 -7.25 13.64 -4.16
C THR A 3 -5.78 13.90 -4.48
N LYS A 4 -5.50 14.94 -5.24
CA LYS A 4 -4.13 15.27 -5.68
C LYS A 4 -3.22 15.58 -4.50
N THR A 5 -3.71 16.36 -3.53
CA THR A 5 -2.97 16.71 -2.32
C THR A 5 -2.69 15.48 -1.46
N ILE A 6 -3.71 14.64 -1.28
CA ILE A 6 -3.57 13.38 -0.51
C ILE A 6 -2.59 12.44 -1.21
N ALA A 7 -2.74 12.29 -2.52
CA ALA A 7 -1.86 11.42 -3.31
C ALA A 7 -0.40 11.79 -3.15
N LYS A 8 -0.08 13.09 -3.24
CA LYS A 8 1.29 13.57 -3.09
C LYS A 8 1.82 13.31 -1.68
N ALA A 9 1.07 13.69 -0.66
CA ALA A 9 1.49 13.52 0.73
C ALA A 9 1.66 12.04 1.10
N PHE A 10 0.75 11.19 0.68
CA PHE A 10 0.81 9.75 0.89
C PHE A 10 2.05 9.15 0.21
N THR A 11 2.26 9.47 -1.05
CA THR A 11 3.39 8.96 -1.82
C THR A 11 4.72 9.42 -1.26
N ASP A 12 4.82 10.68 -0.81
CA ASP A 12 6.03 11.21 -0.18
C ASP A 12 6.39 10.44 1.10
N LEU A 13 5.39 10.07 1.92
CA LEU A 13 5.63 9.25 3.11
C LEU A 13 6.11 7.84 2.72
N CYS A 14 5.51 7.24 1.71
CA CYS A 14 5.95 5.94 1.21
C CYS A 14 7.40 5.99 0.70
N ALA A 15 7.77 7.05 0.01
CA ALA A 15 9.13 7.24 -0.52
C ALA A 15 10.18 7.32 0.60
N LYS A 16 9.77 7.75 1.79
CA LYS A 16 10.63 7.79 2.98
C LYS A 16 10.64 6.47 3.75
N GLY A 17 9.92 5.46 3.28
CA GLY A 17 9.77 4.19 3.98
C GLY A 17 8.75 4.20 5.10
N GLU A 18 7.97 5.28 5.24
CA GLU A 18 6.98 5.44 6.31
C GLU A 18 5.59 4.96 5.87
N PHE A 19 5.51 3.70 5.44
CA PHE A 19 4.28 3.11 4.91
C PHE A 19 3.15 3.06 5.95
N ASP A 20 3.48 2.68 7.19
CA ASP A 20 2.48 2.58 8.26
C ASP A 20 1.95 3.96 8.62
N HIS A 21 2.83 4.95 8.68
CA HIS A 21 2.45 6.33 8.94
C HIS A 21 1.53 6.87 7.83
N ALA A 22 1.85 6.57 6.58
CA ALA A 22 1.03 6.98 5.44
C ALA A 22 -0.39 6.42 5.56
N GLY A 23 -0.52 5.14 5.86
CA GLY A 23 -1.82 4.50 6.06
C GLY A 23 -2.58 5.09 7.22
N GLN A 24 -1.96 5.19 8.40
CA GLN A 24 -2.61 5.72 9.59
C GLN A 24 -3.10 7.16 9.40
N LYS A 25 -2.38 7.95 8.65
CA LYS A 25 -2.75 9.33 8.39
C LYS A 25 -3.93 9.46 7.43
N PHE A 26 -4.00 8.61 6.40
CA PHE A 26 -4.94 8.78 5.30
C PHE A 26 -6.06 7.76 5.18
N TRP A 27 -5.95 6.56 5.79
CA TRP A 27 -7.02 5.57 5.72
C TRP A 27 -8.29 6.07 6.43
N SER A 28 -9.45 5.81 5.80
CA SER A 28 -10.74 5.96 6.48
C SER A 28 -10.91 4.83 7.50
N GLU A 29 -11.85 5.00 8.42
CA GLU A 29 -12.18 3.96 9.41
C GLU A 29 -12.61 2.64 8.73
N ASP A 30 -13.31 2.75 7.60
CA ASP A 30 -13.86 1.61 6.87
C ASP A 30 -13.03 1.22 5.65
N VAL A 31 -11.76 1.59 5.61
CA VAL A 31 -10.88 1.31 4.47
C VAL A 31 -10.91 -0.19 4.09
N VAL A 32 -10.95 -0.46 2.78
CA VAL A 32 -10.87 -1.81 2.25
C VAL A 32 -9.53 -1.98 1.55
N SER A 33 -8.85 -3.07 1.86
CA SER A 33 -7.56 -3.40 1.24
C SER A 33 -7.66 -4.73 0.53
N ARG A 34 -7.28 -4.76 -0.75
CA ARG A 34 -7.39 -5.94 -1.61
C ARG A 34 -6.02 -6.35 -2.14
N GLU A 35 -5.75 -7.66 -2.06
CA GLU A 35 -4.58 -8.29 -2.66
C GLU A 35 -5.05 -9.20 -3.80
N PRO A 36 -4.20 -9.49 -4.81
CA PRO A 36 -4.58 -10.46 -5.83
C PRO A 36 -4.67 -11.87 -5.25
N GLY A 37 -5.53 -12.69 -5.83
CA GLY A 37 -5.70 -14.09 -5.42
C GLY A 37 -6.83 -14.28 -4.42
N GLU A 38 -6.76 -15.40 -3.71
CA GLU A 38 -7.76 -15.83 -2.74
C GLU A 38 -7.12 -16.02 -1.36
N GLY A 39 -7.96 -16.16 -0.35
CA GLY A 39 -7.52 -16.41 1.02
C GLY A 39 -7.93 -15.30 1.98
N ASP A 40 -7.61 -15.50 3.24
CA ASP A 40 -8.07 -14.60 4.32
C ASP A 40 -7.52 -13.18 4.21
N MET A 41 -6.34 -13.02 3.60
CA MET A 41 -5.70 -11.72 3.45
C MET A 41 -6.01 -11.03 2.11
N ALA A 42 -6.79 -11.69 1.25
CA ALA A 42 -7.10 -11.15 -0.07
C ALA A 42 -8.01 -9.92 -0.01
N MET A 43 -8.86 -9.85 1.00
CA MET A 43 -9.68 -8.66 1.23
C MET A 43 -9.87 -8.45 2.72
N LEU A 44 -9.44 -7.29 3.19
CA LEU A 44 -9.60 -6.89 4.59
C LEU A 44 -10.36 -5.57 4.64
N LYS A 45 -11.21 -5.43 5.64
CA LYS A 45 -11.99 -4.22 5.85
C LYS A 45 -11.75 -3.66 7.24
N GLY A 46 -11.62 -2.36 7.31
CA GLY A 46 -11.44 -1.64 8.56
C GLY A 46 -9.98 -1.34 8.83
N ARG A 47 -9.78 -0.19 9.41
CA ARG A 47 -8.46 0.38 9.69
C ARG A 47 -7.56 -0.55 10.51
N LYS A 48 -8.14 -1.17 11.54
CA LYS A 48 -7.40 -2.08 12.42
C LYS A 48 -6.93 -3.33 11.68
N ALA A 49 -7.80 -3.93 10.86
CA ALA A 49 -7.46 -5.13 10.09
C ALA A 49 -6.39 -4.84 9.05
N VAL A 50 -6.50 -3.71 8.37
CA VAL A 50 -5.53 -3.30 7.35
C VAL A 50 -4.17 -2.97 7.97
N ALA A 51 -4.16 -2.29 9.12
CA ALA A 51 -2.93 -2.03 9.86
C ALA A 51 -2.27 -3.34 10.32
N GLY A 52 -3.07 -4.32 10.76
CA GLY A 52 -2.58 -5.64 11.15
C GLY A 52 -1.90 -6.38 10.01
N LYS A 53 -2.44 -6.25 8.80
CA LYS A 53 -1.81 -6.80 7.60
C LYS A 53 -0.42 -6.19 7.37
N GLY A 54 -0.29 -4.88 7.52
CA GLY A 54 0.99 -4.19 7.40
C GLY A 54 2.01 -4.65 8.44
N GLU A 55 1.57 -4.82 9.69
CA GLU A 55 2.43 -5.33 10.76
C GLU A 55 2.92 -6.74 10.46
N TRP A 56 2.03 -7.62 10.00
CA TRP A 56 2.38 -8.98 9.61
C TRP A 56 3.41 -8.97 8.48
N TRP A 57 3.17 -8.14 7.47
CA TRP A 57 4.07 -8.03 6.33
C TRP A 57 5.47 -7.58 6.76
N ASN A 58 5.55 -6.55 7.60
CA ASN A 58 6.82 -6.04 8.11
C ASN A 58 7.56 -7.08 8.95
N ALA A 59 6.84 -7.87 9.75
CA ALA A 59 7.44 -8.90 10.58
C ALA A 59 7.98 -10.08 9.76
N ASN A 60 7.48 -10.27 8.54
CA ASN A 60 7.83 -11.41 7.68
C ASN A 60 8.71 -11.06 6.48
N HIS A 61 9.12 -9.81 6.34
CA HIS A 61 9.96 -9.36 5.23
C HIS A 61 11.02 -8.38 5.71
N THR A 62 12.21 -8.47 5.14
CA THR A 62 13.24 -7.46 5.31
C THR A 62 13.35 -6.69 4.00
N VAL A 63 13.07 -5.41 4.02
CA VAL A 63 13.18 -4.54 2.84
C VAL A 63 14.57 -3.91 2.84
N HIS A 64 15.37 -4.20 1.82
CA HIS A 64 16.72 -3.67 1.67
C HIS A 64 16.71 -2.32 0.96
N ASN A 65 15.81 -2.17 -0.02
CA ASN A 65 15.64 -0.93 -0.77
C ASN A 65 14.24 -0.88 -1.35
N ALA A 66 13.69 0.31 -1.47
CA ALA A 66 12.38 0.53 -2.09
C ALA A 66 12.44 1.75 -3.01
N LYS A 67 11.89 1.58 -4.21
CA LYS A 67 11.69 2.66 -5.16
C LYS A 67 10.20 2.92 -5.27
N VAL A 68 9.79 4.18 -5.18
CA VAL A 68 8.39 4.59 -5.23
C VAL A 68 8.22 5.54 -6.40
N GLU A 69 7.30 5.21 -7.31
CA GLU A 69 7.02 6.01 -8.51
C GLU A 69 5.56 6.46 -8.49
N GLY A 70 5.32 7.71 -8.83
CA GLY A 70 4.01 8.34 -8.84
C GLY A 70 3.97 9.53 -7.90
N PRO A 71 2.78 10.00 -7.52
CA PRO A 71 1.48 9.41 -7.84
C PRO A 71 0.99 9.79 -9.25
N TYR A 72 0.19 8.90 -9.83
CA TYR A 72 -0.52 9.16 -11.09
C TYR A 72 -2.00 9.34 -10.74
N VAL A 73 -2.49 10.56 -10.86
CA VAL A 73 -3.81 10.93 -10.34
C VAL A 73 -4.83 11.06 -11.46
N HIS A 74 -6.01 10.48 -11.26
CA HIS A 74 -7.15 10.67 -12.14
C HIS A 74 -8.44 10.66 -11.31
N GLY A 75 -9.14 11.79 -11.28
CA GLY A 75 -10.39 11.89 -10.54
C GLY A 75 -10.23 11.66 -9.04
N ASP A 76 -10.93 10.68 -8.53
CA ASP A 76 -10.90 10.29 -7.11
C ASP A 76 -9.90 9.16 -6.82
N GLN A 77 -9.07 8.79 -7.81
CA GLN A 77 -8.11 7.70 -7.67
C GLN A 77 -6.69 8.15 -7.98
N PHE A 78 -5.73 7.44 -7.39
CA PHE A 78 -4.32 7.60 -7.77
C PHE A 78 -3.61 6.25 -7.71
N VAL A 79 -2.53 6.16 -8.49
CA VAL A 79 -1.74 4.94 -8.63
C VAL A 79 -0.32 5.22 -8.19
N VAL A 80 0.25 4.27 -7.47
CA VAL A 80 1.66 4.30 -7.06
C VAL A 80 2.30 2.96 -7.43
N ARG A 81 3.50 3.01 -7.98
CA ARG A 81 4.28 1.81 -8.27
C ARG A 81 5.39 1.66 -7.26
N PHE A 82 5.49 0.47 -6.67
CA PHE A 82 6.53 0.12 -5.70
C PHE A 82 7.42 -0.97 -6.29
N THR A 83 8.73 -0.74 -6.23
CA THR A 83 9.71 -1.77 -6.58
C THR A 83 10.58 -1.97 -5.36
N MET A 84 10.54 -3.16 -4.77
CA MET A 84 11.21 -3.46 -3.52
C MET A 84 12.21 -4.60 -3.66
N ASP A 85 13.40 -4.38 -3.14
CA ASP A 85 14.41 -5.41 -2.96
C ASP A 85 14.23 -5.94 -1.55
N LEU A 86 13.77 -7.19 -1.41
CA LEU A 86 13.39 -7.72 -0.11
C LEU A 86 13.78 -9.19 0.07
N THR A 87 13.81 -9.61 1.33
CA THR A 87 14.00 -11.00 1.71
C THR A 87 12.86 -11.43 2.62
N PRO A 88 12.01 -12.40 2.20
CA PRO A 88 11.01 -12.98 3.07
C PRO A 88 11.68 -13.76 4.21
N LYS A 89 11.01 -13.88 5.33
CA LYS A 89 11.51 -14.59 6.52
C LYS A 89 11.99 -16.01 6.20
N ASP A 90 11.23 -16.74 5.39
CA ASP A 90 11.54 -18.14 5.03
C ASP A 90 11.85 -18.31 3.53
N GLY A 91 12.33 -17.26 2.88
CA GLY A 91 12.55 -17.26 1.44
C GLY A 91 13.86 -16.62 1.03
N LYS A 92 14.04 -16.50 -0.27
CA LYS A 92 15.25 -15.91 -0.86
C LYS A 92 15.03 -14.45 -1.21
N ARG A 93 16.09 -13.67 -1.11
CA ARG A 93 16.12 -12.28 -1.56
C ARG A 93 15.68 -12.17 -3.02
N HIS A 94 14.74 -11.29 -3.27
CA HIS A 94 14.24 -11.05 -4.63
C HIS A 94 13.68 -9.64 -4.76
N THR A 95 13.36 -9.26 -5.99
CA THR A 95 12.71 -7.98 -6.28
C THR A 95 11.22 -8.21 -6.44
N MET A 96 10.43 -7.43 -5.71
CA MET A 96 8.97 -7.40 -5.82
C MET A 96 8.58 -6.10 -6.51
N ASP A 97 7.74 -6.21 -7.54
CA ASP A 97 7.22 -5.08 -8.30
C ASP A 97 5.71 -5.11 -8.20
N GLU A 98 5.10 -4.03 -7.68
CA GLU A 98 3.66 -3.97 -7.54
C GLU A 98 3.12 -2.58 -7.86
N VAL A 99 1.87 -2.55 -8.28
CA VAL A 99 1.11 -1.33 -8.52
C VAL A 99 -0.04 -1.30 -7.53
N ALA A 100 -0.24 -0.16 -6.88
CA ALA A 100 -1.35 0.03 -5.96
C ALA A 100 -2.28 1.12 -6.48
N VAL A 101 -3.58 0.85 -6.45
CA VAL A 101 -4.62 1.81 -6.82
C VAL A 101 -5.37 2.22 -5.56
N TYR A 102 -5.42 3.51 -5.31
CA TYR A 102 -6.06 4.09 -4.14
C TYR A 102 -7.28 4.90 -4.55
N THR A 103 -8.39 4.74 -3.84
CA THR A 103 -9.60 5.53 -4.04
C THR A 103 -9.81 6.44 -2.85
N VAL A 104 -10.06 7.73 -3.13
CA VAL A 104 -10.21 8.77 -2.11
C VAL A 104 -11.67 9.25 -2.08
N LYS A 105 -12.23 9.35 -0.89
CA LYS A 105 -13.55 9.97 -0.65
C LYS A 105 -13.50 10.75 0.66
N ASN A 106 -14.08 11.93 0.66
CA ASN A 106 -14.17 12.78 1.84
C ASN A 106 -12.82 13.00 2.55
N GLY A 107 -11.76 13.17 1.74
CA GLY A 107 -10.43 13.46 2.28
C GLY A 107 -9.69 12.26 2.86
N LYS A 108 -10.17 11.04 2.61
CA LYS A 108 -9.55 9.81 3.12
C LYS A 108 -9.45 8.75 2.04
N ILE A 109 -8.50 7.84 2.19
CA ILE A 109 -8.38 6.65 1.34
C ILE A 109 -9.41 5.65 1.83
N VAL A 110 -10.38 5.30 0.97
CA VAL A 110 -11.44 4.36 1.31
C VAL A 110 -11.17 2.95 0.78
N GLU A 111 -10.30 2.85 -0.23
CA GLU A 111 -9.93 1.55 -0.81
C GLU A 111 -8.52 1.60 -1.35
N GLU A 112 -7.78 0.51 -1.15
CA GLU A 112 -6.48 0.29 -1.76
C GLU A 112 -6.49 -1.11 -2.38
N SER A 113 -6.04 -1.21 -3.63
CA SER A 113 -5.97 -2.49 -4.35
C SER A 113 -4.57 -2.67 -4.90
N PHE A 114 -3.97 -3.80 -4.58
CA PHE A 114 -2.59 -4.12 -4.99
C PHE A 114 -2.59 -5.12 -6.13
N PHE A 115 -1.70 -4.90 -7.09
CA PHE A 115 -1.55 -5.75 -8.26
C PHE A 115 -0.09 -6.15 -8.41
N TYR A 116 0.18 -7.44 -8.25
CA TYR A 116 1.52 -8.01 -8.43
C TYR A 116 1.38 -9.45 -8.90
N HIS A 117 2.45 -9.96 -9.46
CA HIS A 117 2.48 -11.32 -9.98
C HIS A 117 3.37 -12.18 -9.09
N ASN A 118 2.77 -13.21 -8.51
CA ASN A 118 3.51 -14.22 -7.75
C ASN A 118 4.07 -15.25 -8.73
N ALA A 119 5.34 -15.09 -9.05
CA ALA A 119 6.02 -16.04 -9.92
C ALA A 119 6.43 -17.29 -9.15
#